data_640a03788a76249c33d8f6a5cd03b03a
#
_entry.id   640a03788a76249c33d8f6a5cd03b03a
#
_cell.length_a   1.000
_cell.length_b   1.000
_cell.length_c   1.000
_cell.angle_alpha   90.00
_cell.angle_beta   90.00
_cell.angle_gamma   90.00
#
_symmetry.space_group_name_H-M   'P 1'
#
loop_
_entity.id
_entity.type
_entity.pdbx_description
1 polymer ?
#
loop_
_entity_poly.entity_id
_entity_poly.type
_entity_poly.pdbx_seq_one_letter_code
_entity_poly.pdbx_strand_id
1 'polypeptide(L)'
;MTKVKTQFNRRSFIKISAAAGGGMLIGFSWLTGCISDSKTETVEVPNEWFEINGYIKIGDTGMITIYSPNPEIGQNVKTSMPMIVAEELDVNWEHVVVEQAPLNTGFYQNQFAGGSLSIRLSWDALRMAGATGRRMLLEAAAKEWSVPVSDLSTSLGIIKEKNGNRTITYGEIASKAVGIEIPEEVELKDLKDFKLIGTSKKNVDGKKIITGKPLFGLDFNREGMQLAMIQHPP
;
A
#
# COMPACT_ATOMS: atom_id res chain seq x y z
N MET A 1 -12.99 -5.66 19.45
CA MET A 1 -12.15 -6.06 18.30
C MET A 1 -12.88 -7.09 17.47
N THR A 2 -13.10 -6.80 16.20
CA THR A 2 -13.86 -7.68 15.29
C THR A 2 -12.90 -8.59 14.55
N LYS A 3 -13.01 -9.91 14.72
CA LYS A 3 -12.26 -10.89 13.93
C LYS A 3 -12.96 -11.11 12.59
N VAL A 4 -12.23 -10.95 11.50
CA VAL A 4 -12.74 -11.16 10.15
C VAL A 4 -11.93 -12.26 9.47
N LYS A 5 -12.63 -13.19 8.80
CA LYS A 5 -11.97 -14.23 7.99
C LYS A 5 -11.44 -13.64 6.69
N THR A 6 -10.19 -13.96 6.37
CA THR A 6 -9.60 -13.56 5.10
C THR A 6 -10.27 -14.35 3.96
N GLN A 7 -10.85 -13.64 2.98
CA GLN A 7 -11.51 -14.26 1.82
C GLN A 7 -10.53 -14.62 0.69
N PHE A 8 -9.22 -14.51 0.93
CA PHE A 8 -8.20 -14.80 -0.08
C PHE A 8 -7.95 -16.31 -0.18
N ASN A 9 -8.10 -16.85 -1.38
CA ASN A 9 -7.75 -18.24 -1.66
C ASN A 9 -6.21 -18.35 -1.73
N ARG A 10 -5.60 -19.18 -0.87
CA ARG A 10 -4.14 -19.43 -0.79
C ARG A 10 -3.47 -19.67 -2.15
N ARG A 11 -4.13 -20.37 -3.07
CA ARG A 11 -3.60 -20.67 -4.41
C ARG A 11 -3.52 -19.43 -5.32
N SER A 12 -4.46 -18.53 -5.21
CA SER A 12 -4.46 -17.28 -6.01
C SER A 12 -3.36 -16.32 -5.55
N PHE A 13 -3.13 -16.27 -4.24
CA PHE A 13 -2.08 -15.45 -3.65
C PHE A 13 -0.67 -15.90 -4.04
N ILE A 14 -0.37 -17.20 -3.91
CA ILE A 14 0.95 -17.77 -4.24
C ILE A 14 1.26 -17.68 -5.74
N LYS A 15 0.27 -17.85 -6.62
CA LYS A 15 0.47 -17.75 -8.08
C LYS A 15 0.81 -16.34 -8.55
N ILE A 16 0.33 -15.30 -7.86
CA ILE A 16 0.58 -13.90 -8.21
C ILE A 16 1.92 -13.44 -7.68
N SER A 17 2.32 -13.87 -6.48
CA SER A 17 3.66 -13.59 -5.93
C SER A 17 4.77 -14.20 -6.81
N ALA A 18 4.54 -15.35 -7.44
CA ALA A 18 5.50 -15.99 -8.34
C ALA A 18 5.57 -15.35 -9.74
N ALA A 19 4.50 -14.68 -10.20
CA ALA A 19 4.46 -14.02 -11.50
C ALA A 19 5.04 -12.60 -11.48
N ALA A 20 5.15 -11.96 -10.32
CA ALA A 20 5.70 -10.61 -10.15
C ALA A 20 7.23 -10.56 -10.03
N GLY A 21 7.91 -11.71 -9.98
CA GLY A 21 9.37 -11.84 -9.88
C GLY A 21 10.20 -11.42 -11.09
N GLY A 22 9.60 -10.77 -12.09
CA GLY A 22 10.25 -10.21 -13.27
C GLY A 22 10.25 -8.68 -13.28
N GLY A 23 10.60 -8.04 -12.17
CA GLY A 23 10.58 -6.59 -12.02
C GLY A 23 11.73 -5.90 -12.73
N MET A 24 11.41 -5.16 -13.76
CA MET A 24 12.29 -4.23 -14.45
C MET A 24 12.72 -3.10 -13.49
N LEU A 25 14.01 -3.04 -13.16
CA LEU A 25 14.64 -1.91 -12.46
C LEU A 25 14.53 -0.65 -13.33
N ILE A 26 13.50 0.17 -13.11
CA ILE A 26 13.48 1.54 -13.63
C ILE A 26 14.08 2.42 -12.55
N GLY A 27 15.31 2.85 -12.76
CA GLY A 27 16.03 3.76 -11.88
C GLY A 27 15.29 5.09 -11.72
N PHE A 28 14.89 5.39 -10.49
CA PHE A 28 14.29 6.67 -10.12
C PHE A 28 15.37 7.68 -9.71
N SER A 29 15.94 8.42 -10.66
CA SER A 29 16.69 9.64 -10.35
C SER A 29 15.73 10.86 -10.30
N TRP A 30 14.89 10.95 -9.25
CA TRP A 30 13.89 12.01 -9.11
C TRP A 30 13.95 12.82 -7.82
N LEU A 31 14.97 12.62 -6.97
CA LEU A 31 15.04 13.25 -5.64
C LEU A 31 16.00 14.45 -5.53
N THR A 32 16.41 15.05 -6.63
CA THR A 32 17.19 16.30 -6.57
C THR A 32 16.37 17.47 -7.09
N GLY A 33 15.66 18.15 -6.21
CA GLY A 33 14.96 19.39 -6.54
C GLY A 33 14.28 20.06 -5.36
N CYS A 34 14.96 21.02 -4.75
CA CYS A 34 14.49 22.06 -3.82
C CYS A 34 14.01 21.60 -2.44
N ILE A 35 14.95 21.52 -1.53
CA ILE A 35 14.75 21.46 -0.09
C ILE A 35 14.58 22.90 0.42
N SER A 36 13.42 23.22 0.97
CA SER A 36 13.28 24.30 1.94
C SER A 36 13.37 23.69 3.33
N ASP A 37 14.17 24.28 4.21
CA ASP A 37 14.50 23.82 5.55
C ASP A 37 13.27 23.49 6.42
N SER A 38 12.88 22.25 6.43
CA SER A 38 12.30 21.56 7.56
C SER A 38 13.08 20.25 7.66
N LYS A 39 13.46 19.84 8.87
CA LYS A 39 14.13 18.56 9.11
C LYS A 39 13.24 17.42 8.60
N THR A 40 13.31 17.17 7.32
CA THR A 40 12.72 15.98 6.68
C THR A 40 13.75 14.89 6.90
N GLU A 41 13.42 13.90 7.72
CA GLU A 41 14.14 12.64 7.69
C GLU A 41 14.07 12.15 6.25
N THR A 42 15.19 12.21 5.56
CA THR A 42 15.30 11.66 4.20
C THR A 42 15.24 10.15 4.34
N VAL A 43 14.09 9.58 4.05
CA VAL A 43 13.96 8.12 3.96
C VAL A 43 14.84 7.68 2.78
N GLU A 44 15.85 6.87 3.07
CA GLU A 44 16.75 6.35 2.04
C GLU A 44 15.99 5.45 1.08
N VAL A 45 16.37 5.49 -0.21
CA VAL A 45 15.77 4.61 -1.22
C VAL A 45 16.16 3.17 -0.89
N PRO A 46 15.20 2.23 -0.78
CA PRO A 46 15.50 0.84 -0.49
C PRO A 46 16.39 0.18 -1.53
N ASN A 47 17.34 -0.64 -1.07
CA ASN A 47 18.10 -1.53 -1.95
C ASN A 47 17.30 -2.78 -2.30
N GLU A 48 16.49 -3.27 -1.35
CA GLU A 48 15.65 -4.44 -1.51
C GLU A 48 14.21 -4.15 -1.14
N TRP A 49 13.29 -4.81 -1.84
CA TRP A 49 11.85 -4.70 -1.62
C TRP A 49 11.24 -6.06 -1.37
N PHE A 50 10.44 -6.17 -0.32
CA PHE A 50 9.77 -7.38 0.11
C PHE A 50 8.26 -7.27 -0.11
N GLU A 51 7.69 -8.15 -0.93
CA GLU A 51 6.26 -8.20 -1.20
C GLU A 51 5.56 -8.95 -0.06
N ILE A 52 4.83 -8.22 0.76
CA ILE A 52 4.11 -8.77 1.91
C ILE A 52 2.78 -9.38 1.45
N ASN A 53 2.08 -8.66 0.56
CA ASN A 53 0.90 -9.14 -0.15
C ASN A 53 0.70 -8.29 -1.42
N GLY A 54 -0.30 -8.63 -2.25
CA GLY A 54 -0.54 -7.92 -3.51
C GLY A 54 -0.89 -6.42 -3.40
N TYR A 55 -1.04 -5.89 -2.19
CA TYR A 55 -1.27 -4.47 -1.94
C TYR A 55 -0.06 -3.76 -1.33
N ILE A 56 0.89 -4.49 -0.75
CA ILE A 56 1.93 -3.92 0.12
C ILE A 56 3.30 -4.47 -0.24
N LYS A 57 4.25 -3.58 -0.50
CA LYS A 57 5.69 -3.87 -0.49
C LYS A 57 6.37 -3.03 0.58
N ILE A 58 7.36 -3.60 1.24
CA ILE A 58 8.16 -2.94 2.27
C ILE A 58 9.63 -3.02 1.86
N GLY A 59 10.28 -1.87 1.81
CA GLY A 59 11.71 -1.78 1.57
C GLY A 59 12.52 -1.99 2.85
N ASP A 60 13.76 -2.42 2.70
CA ASP A 60 14.73 -2.62 3.80
C ASP A 60 14.96 -1.32 4.62
N THR A 61 14.76 -0.16 4.04
CA THR A 61 14.86 1.15 4.70
C THR A 61 13.59 1.56 5.47
N GLY A 62 12.51 0.78 5.41
CA GLY A 62 11.22 1.12 6.01
C GLY A 62 10.29 1.94 5.11
N MET A 63 10.67 2.24 3.86
CA MET A 63 9.72 2.75 2.87
C MET A 63 8.67 1.68 2.54
N ILE A 64 7.43 2.12 2.33
CA ILE A 64 6.31 1.23 2.09
C ILE A 64 5.62 1.64 0.80
N THR A 65 5.54 0.73 -0.16
CA THR A 65 4.69 0.93 -1.35
C THR A 65 3.32 0.31 -1.09
N ILE A 66 2.27 1.11 -1.31
CA ILE A 66 0.89 0.64 -1.27
C ILE A 66 0.27 0.83 -2.65
N TYR A 67 -0.27 -0.25 -3.20
CA TYR A 67 -0.97 -0.23 -4.48
C TYR A 67 -2.41 0.23 -4.32
N SER A 68 -2.77 1.28 -5.07
CA SER A 68 -4.17 1.70 -5.22
C SER A 68 -4.84 0.88 -6.32
N PRO A 69 -5.85 0.06 -6.03
CA PRO A 69 -6.39 -0.85 -7.03
C PRO A 69 -7.24 -0.15 -8.10
N ASN A 70 -8.03 0.86 -7.73
CA ASN A 70 -8.98 1.48 -8.66
C ASN A 70 -8.36 2.63 -9.46
N PRO A 71 -8.81 2.86 -10.71
CA PRO A 71 -8.27 3.92 -11.55
C PRO A 71 -8.57 5.32 -10.97
N GLU A 72 -7.54 6.16 -10.99
CA GLU A 72 -7.65 7.59 -10.67
C GLU A 72 -8.11 8.37 -11.92
N ILE A 73 -9.24 9.06 -11.81
CA ILE A 73 -9.80 9.89 -12.87
C ILE A 73 -10.00 11.36 -12.42
N GLY A 74 -9.29 11.78 -11.38
CA GLY A 74 -9.38 13.10 -10.75
C GLY A 74 -10.20 13.15 -9.47
N GLN A 75 -10.74 12.00 -8.99
CA GLN A 75 -11.54 11.91 -7.77
C GLN A 75 -10.73 11.65 -6.50
N ASN A 76 -9.41 11.61 -6.60
CA ASN A 76 -8.45 11.42 -5.48
C ASN A 76 -8.55 10.04 -4.77
N VAL A 77 -9.07 9.04 -5.44
CA VAL A 77 -9.19 7.67 -4.89
C VAL A 77 -7.81 7.02 -4.70
N LYS A 78 -6.85 7.39 -5.53
CA LYS A 78 -5.45 6.95 -5.42
C LYS A 78 -4.78 7.39 -4.11
N THR A 79 -5.28 8.42 -3.45
CA THR A 79 -4.84 8.80 -2.09
C THR A 79 -5.65 8.07 -1.03
N SER A 80 -6.98 8.08 -1.15
CA SER A 80 -7.86 7.62 -0.07
C SER A 80 -7.88 6.10 0.11
N MET A 81 -7.76 5.30 -0.95
CA MET A 81 -7.73 3.83 -0.82
C MET A 81 -6.46 3.34 -0.09
N PRO A 82 -5.25 3.78 -0.44
CA PRO A 82 -4.04 3.44 0.31
C PRO A 82 -4.05 3.91 1.77
N MET A 83 -4.75 5.00 2.09
CA MET A 83 -4.90 5.41 3.50
C MET A 83 -5.62 4.34 4.34
N ILE A 84 -6.57 3.59 3.77
CA ILE A 84 -7.26 2.50 4.46
C ILE A 84 -6.30 1.36 4.77
N VAL A 85 -5.46 0.99 3.81
CA VAL A 85 -4.42 -0.03 4.00
C VAL A 85 -3.39 0.43 5.03
N ALA A 86 -2.90 1.68 4.91
CA ALA A 86 -1.90 2.27 5.79
C ALA A 86 -2.40 2.38 7.24
N GLU A 87 -3.69 2.70 7.45
CA GLU A 87 -4.33 2.72 8.77
C GLU A 87 -4.21 1.37 9.45
N GLU A 88 -4.66 0.31 8.78
CA GLU A 88 -4.63 -1.04 9.34
C GLU A 88 -3.22 -1.61 9.46
N LEU A 89 -2.33 -1.25 8.56
CA LEU A 89 -0.92 -1.62 8.62
C LEU A 89 -0.18 -0.89 9.76
N ASP A 90 -0.74 0.20 10.27
CA ASP A 90 -0.20 1.04 11.36
C ASP A 90 1.15 1.67 11.01
N VAL A 91 1.23 2.34 9.87
CA VAL A 91 2.45 2.95 9.34
C VAL A 91 2.39 4.46 9.32
N ASN A 92 3.56 5.11 9.31
CA ASN A 92 3.64 6.54 9.08
C ASN A 92 3.33 6.84 7.61
N TRP A 93 2.32 7.68 7.35
CA TRP A 93 1.93 8.06 6.00
C TRP A 93 3.05 8.74 5.20
N GLU A 94 3.97 9.40 5.87
CA GLU A 94 5.11 10.07 5.22
C GLU A 94 6.12 9.09 4.60
N HIS A 95 6.13 7.84 5.07
CA HIS A 95 6.95 6.74 4.52
C HIS A 95 6.22 5.93 3.45
N VAL A 96 4.97 6.30 3.10
CA VAL A 96 4.16 5.59 2.12
C VAL A 96 4.32 6.19 0.73
N VAL A 97 4.74 5.36 -0.20
CA VAL A 97 4.68 5.62 -1.65
C VAL A 97 3.45 4.94 -2.21
N VAL A 98 2.66 5.68 -2.98
CA VAL A 98 1.45 5.12 -3.59
C VAL A 98 1.69 4.87 -5.07
N GLU A 99 1.44 3.65 -5.50
CA GLU A 99 1.47 3.25 -6.90
C GLU A 99 0.08 2.84 -7.38
N GLN A 100 -0.19 3.08 -8.66
CA GLN A 100 -1.39 2.55 -9.30
C GLN A 100 -1.19 1.06 -9.56
N ALA A 101 -2.11 0.23 -9.05
CA ALA A 101 -2.07 -1.19 -9.34
C ALA A 101 -2.28 -1.46 -10.84
N PRO A 102 -1.58 -2.46 -11.42
CA PRO A 102 -1.87 -2.92 -12.76
C PRO A 102 -3.29 -3.50 -12.85
N LEU A 103 -3.87 -3.51 -14.03
CA LEU A 103 -5.17 -4.14 -14.24
C LEU A 103 -5.04 -5.66 -14.01
N ASN A 104 -5.68 -6.13 -12.95
CA ASN A 104 -5.74 -7.55 -12.59
C ASN A 104 -7.04 -7.83 -11.85
N THR A 105 -8.11 -8.02 -12.60
CA THR A 105 -9.45 -8.26 -12.06
C THR A 105 -9.61 -9.62 -11.37
N GLY A 106 -8.67 -10.53 -11.57
CA GLY A 106 -8.63 -11.81 -10.85
C GLY A 106 -8.14 -11.66 -9.40
N PHE A 107 -7.36 -10.59 -9.11
CA PHE A 107 -6.85 -10.29 -7.78
C PHE A 107 -7.57 -9.09 -7.14
N TYR A 108 -7.60 -7.95 -7.82
CA TYR A 108 -8.28 -6.75 -7.34
C TYR A 108 -9.73 -6.77 -7.82
N GLN A 109 -10.64 -7.03 -6.92
CA GLN A 109 -12.06 -6.96 -7.24
C GLN A 109 -12.49 -5.50 -7.49
N ASN A 110 -13.39 -5.31 -8.44
CA ASN A 110 -13.99 -3.99 -8.73
C ASN A 110 -12.99 -2.89 -9.12
N GLN A 111 -11.98 -3.20 -9.94
CA GLN A 111 -11.06 -2.20 -10.51
C GLN A 111 -11.75 -1.29 -11.53
N PHE A 112 -12.70 -0.47 -11.10
CA PHE A 112 -13.37 0.49 -11.96
C PHE A 112 -13.63 1.80 -11.21
N ALA A 113 -13.86 2.89 -11.94
CA ALA A 113 -14.26 4.18 -11.40
C ALA A 113 -15.67 4.52 -11.90
N GLY A 114 -16.63 4.62 -11.00
CA GLY A 114 -18.02 4.95 -11.31
C GLY A 114 -18.94 4.80 -10.10
N GLY A 115 -20.07 5.50 -10.13
CA GLY A 115 -21.12 5.40 -9.12
C GLY A 115 -20.72 5.74 -7.68
N SER A 116 -19.58 6.39 -7.46
CA SER A 116 -19.01 6.66 -6.13
C SER A 116 -18.77 5.37 -5.30
N LEU A 117 -18.45 4.25 -5.95
CA LEU A 117 -18.42 2.93 -5.33
C LEU A 117 -17.02 2.48 -4.90
N SER A 118 -15.93 3.12 -5.36
CA SER A 118 -14.56 2.66 -5.12
C SER A 118 -14.26 2.40 -3.64
N ILE A 119 -14.48 3.35 -2.76
CA ILE A 119 -14.24 3.19 -1.32
C ILE A 119 -15.22 2.19 -0.71
N ARG A 120 -16.52 2.34 -1.02
CA ARG A 120 -17.57 1.51 -0.42
C ARG A 120 -17.38 0.02 -0.70
N LEU A 121 -17.07 -0.35 -1.95
CA LEU A 121 -16.93 -1.75 -2.34
C LEU A 121 -15.56 -2.36 -1.94
N SER A 122 -14.56 -1.52 -1.71
CA SER A 122 -13.20 -1.99 -1.38
C SER A 122 -12.83 -1.83 0.09
N TRP A 123 -13.71 -1.24 0.90
CA TRP A 123 -13.43 -0.91 2.30
C TRP A 123 -12.91 -2.11 3.11
N ASP A 124 -13.66 -3.20 3.12
CA ASP A 124 -13.29 -4.38 3.90
C ASP A 124 -12.03 -5.06 3.35
N ALA A 125 -11.92 -5.18 2.03
CA ALA A 125 -10.74 -5.80 1.39
C ALA A 125 -9.45 -5.01 1.67
N LEU A 126 -9.49 -3.67 1.62
CA LEU A 126 -8.34 -2.82 1.90
C LEU A 126 -7.95 -2.87 3.38
N ARG A 127 -8.92 -2.86 4.28
CA ARG A 127 -8.68 -3.04 5.72
C ARG A 127 -8.03 -4.40 6.00
N MET A 128 -8.58 -5.45 5.41
CA MET A 128 -8.02 -6.80 5.55
C MET A 128 -6.59 -6.88 5.01
N ALA A 129 -6.29 -6.26 3.86
CA ALA A 129 -4.95 -6.25 3.30
C ALA A 129 -3.93 -5.61 4.25
N GLY A 130 -4.26 -4.46 4.85
CA GLY A 130 -3.42 -3.80 5.85
C GLY A 130 -3.26 -4.62 7.13
N ALA A 131 -4.36 -5.13 7.68
CA ALA A 131 -4.35 -5.94 8.91
C ALA A 131 -3.59 -7.25 8.73
N THR A 132 -3.74 -7.91 7.57
CA THR A 132 -2.98 -9.13 7.23
C THR A 132 -1.50 -8.84 7.18
N GLY A 133 -1.09 -7.75 6.49
CA GLY A 133 0.31 -7.35 6.44
C GLY A 133 0.89 -7.07 7.83
N ARG A 134 0.16 -6.31 8.66
CA ARG A 134 0.55 -6.08 10.07
C ARG A 134 0.70 -7.38 10.85
N ARG A 135 -0.24 -8.31 10.71
CA ARG A 135 -0.20 -9.60 11.39
C ARG A 135 1.02 -10.44 10.98
N MET A 136 1.33 -10.51 9.69
CA MET A 136 2.51 -11.24 9.19
C MET A 136 3.81 -10.65 9.75
N LEU A 137 3.94 -9.32 9.82
CA LEU A 137 5.09 -8.65 10.42
C LEU A 137 5.21 -8.93 11.92
N LEU A 138 4.10 -8.90 12.65
CA LEU A 138 4.07 -9.26 14.08
C LEU A 138 4.47 -10.72 14.31
N GLU A 139 4.01 -11.65 13.48
CA GLU A 139 4.38 -13.06 13.58
C GLU A 139 5.86 -13.31 13.26
N ALA A 140 6.42 -12.59 12.28
CA ALA A 140 7.84 -12.65 12.00
C ALA A 140 8.67 -12.17 13.20
N ALA A 141 8.30 -11.04 13.81
CA ALA A 141 8.96 -10.52 15.00
C ALA A 141 8.79 -11.45 16.22
N ALA A 142 7.61 -12.04 16.40
CA ALA A 142 7.33 -13.00 17.46
C ALA A 142 8.22 -14.23 17.36
N LYS A 143 8.41 -14.78 16.15
CA LYS A 143 9.34 -15.88 15.87
C LYS A 143 10.79 -15.48 16.14
N GLU A 144 11.20 -14.28 15.69
CA GLU A 144 12.56 -13.77 15.88
C GLU A 144 12.90 -13.62 17.35
N TRP A 145 11.97 -13.14 18.14
CA TRP A 145 12.20 -12.89 19.57
C TRP A 145 11.79 -14.03 20.49
N SER A 146 11.19 -15.09 19.94
CA SER A 146 10.67 -16.25 20.69
C SER A 146 9.66 -15.82 21.75
N VAL A 147 8.72 -14.94 21.39
CA VAL A 147 7.66 -14.44 22.27
C VAL A 147 6.27 -14.60 21.60
N PRO A 148 5.19 -14.67 22.39
CA PRO A 148 3.85 -14.66 21.79
C PRO A 148 3.56 -13.35 21.05
N VAL A 149 2.78 -13.41 19.96
CA VAL A 149 2.34 -12.20 19.23
C VAL A 149 1.54 -11.26 20.13
N SER A 150 0.80 -11.78 21.13
CA SER A 150 0.06 -11.00 22.13
C SER A 150 0.93 -10.02 22.93
N ASP A 151 2.22 -10.31 23.05
CA ASP A 151 3.17 -9.48 23.79
C ASP A 151 3.79 -8.37 22.92
N LEU A 152 3.39 -8.32 21.67
CA LEU A 152 3.85 -7.31 20.69
C LEU A 152 2.77 -6.27 20.42
N SER A 153 3.21 -5.12 19.98
CA SER A 153 2.37 -4.01 19.50
C SER A 153 3.05 -3.30 18.35
N THR A 154 2.25 -2.58 17.54
CA THR A 154 2.77 -1.77 16.44
C THR A 154 2.50 -0.30 16.67
N SER A 155 3.36 0.55 16.15
CA SER A 155 3.13 1.99 16.06
C SER A 155 4.02 2.59 14.98
N LEU A 156 3.40 3.25 13.99
CA LEU A 156 4.09 4.00 12.92
C LEU A 156 5.18 3.20 12.19
N GLY A 157 4.93 1.91 11.93
CA GLY A 157 5.88 1.04 11.22
C GLY A 157 6.97 0.43 12.10
N ILE A 158 6.81 0.49 13.41
CA ILE A 158 7.71 -0.10 14.40
C ILE A 158 6.96 -1.12 15.24
N ILE A 159 7.54 -2.30 15.43
CA ILE A 159 7.07 -3.33 16.36
C ILE A 159 7.79 -3.15 17.69
N LYS A 160 7.03 -3.23 18.78
CA LYS A 160 7.52 -3.09 20.15
C LYS A 160 7.05 -4.25 21.02
N GLU A 161 7.91 -4.71 21.89
CA GLU A 161 7.54 -5.62 22.96
C GLU A 161 6.88 -4.86 24.10
N LYS A 162 5.67 -5.28 24.53
CA LYS A 162 4.86 -4.55 25.52
C LYS A 162 5.50 -4.49 26.90
N ASN A 163 6.14 -5.59 27.31
CA ASN A 163 6.74 -5.75 28.63
C ASN A 163 8.27 -5.79 28.58
N GLY A 164 8.88 -5.33 27.48
CA GLY A 164 10.31 -5.31 27.26
C GLY A 164 10.76 -4.01 26.56
N ASN A 165 12.04 -3.97 26.20
CA ASN A 165 12.65 -2.82 25.55
C ASN A 165 12.97 -3.08 24.07
N ARG A 166 12.62 -4.27 23.53
CA ARG A 166 12.94 -4.63 22.16
C ARG A 166 12.03 -3.89 21.19
N THR A 167 12.64 -3.36 20.13
CA THR A 167 11.95 -2.75 19.01
C THR A 167 12.59 -3.20 17.72
N ILE A 168 11.80 -3.29 16.65
CA ILE A 168 12.26 -3.56 15.28
C ILE A 168 11.36 -2.81 14.30
N THR A 169 11.95 -2.25 13.27
CA THR A 169 11.19 -1.59 12.20
C THR A 169 10.60 -2.62 11.23
N TYR A 170 9.58 -2.21 10.49
CA TYR A 170 9.01 -3.05 9.43
C TYR A 170 10.05 -3.37 8.34
N GLY A 171 10.95 -2.44 8.01
CA GLY A 171 12.02 -2.66 7.05
C GLY A 171 12.96 -3.79 7.47
N GLU A 172 13.39 -3.78 8.73
CA GLU A 172 14.32 -4.79 9.27
C GLU A 172 13.71 -6.21 9.32
N ILE A 173 12.39 -6.33 9.50
CA ILE A 173 11.71 -7.63 9.62
C ILE A 173 11.04 -8.10 8.33
N ALA A 174 10.92 -7.24 7.31
CA ALA A 174 10.16 -7.50 6.09
C ALA A 174 10.59 -8.78 5.37
N SER A 175 11.90 -9.03 5.25
CA SER A 175 12.44 -10.24 4.62
C SER A 175 11.96 -11.54 5.28
N LYS A 176 11.80 -11.53 6.61
CA LYS A 176 11.30 -12.68 7.37
C LYS A 176 9.77 -12.79 7.29
N ALA A 177 9.09 -11.66 7.15
CA ALA A 177 7.62 -11.63 7.03
C ALA A 177 7.11 -12.28 5.74
N VAL A 178 7.85 -12.20 4.64
CA VAL A 178 7.49 -12.87 3.36
C VAL A 178 7.33 -14.38 3.54
N GLY A 179 8.08 -15.00 4.45
CA GLY A 179 8.00 -16.44 4.74
C GLY A 179 6.89 -16.83 5.72
N ILE A 180 6.10 -15.88 6.20
CA ILE A 180 4.97 -16.15 7.11
C ILE A 180 3.76 -16.61 6.31
N GLU A 181 3.11 -17.66 6.78
CA GLU A 181 1.83 -18.11 6.20
C GLU A 181 0.75 -17.05 6.42
N ILE A 182 -0.05 -16.82 5.38
CA ILE A 182 -1.14 -15.82 5.46
C ILE A 182 -2.14 -16.29 6.53
N PRO A 183 -2.41 -15.46 7.55
CA PRO A 183 -3.33 -15.82 8.60
C PRO A 183 -4.76 -15.98 8.07
N GLU A 184 -5.48 -16.98 8.57
CA GLU A 184 -6.87 -17.21 8.20
C GLU A 184 -7.83 -16.14 8.77
N GLU A 185 -7.47 -15.60 9.93
CA GLU A 185 -8.22 -14.55 10.62
C GLU A 185 -7.28 -13.44 11.08
N VAL A 186 -7.72 -12.21 10.91
CA VAL A 186 -7.00 -11.01 11.38
C VAL A 186 -7.92 -10.11 12.19
N GLU A 187 -7.33 -9.42 13.15
CA GLU A 187 -8.00 -8.39 13.93
C GLU A 187 -7.92 -7.03 13.23
N LEU A 188 -9.07 -6.44 12.95
CA LEU A 188 -9.15 -5.07 12.43
C LEU A 188 -9.12 -4.07 13.59
N LYS A 189 -8.57 -2.89 13.38
CA LYS A 189 -8.64 -1.77 14.33
C LYS A 189 -10.10 -1.38 14.57
N ASP A 190 -10.43 -1.01 15.79
CA ASP A 190 -11.69 -0.32 16.05
C ASP A 190 -11.67 1.08 15.40
N LEU A 191 -12.82 1.57 14.94
CA LEU A 191 -12.91 2.89 14.29
C LEU A 191 -12.41 4.04 15.19
N LYS A 192 -12.58 3.90 16.52
CA LYS A 192 -12.11 4.86 17.52
C LYS A 192 -10.57 4.96 17.60
N ASP A 193 -9.88 3.92 17.15
CA ASP A 193 -8.42 3.82 17.20
C ASP A 193 -7.75 4.28 15.88
N PHE A 194 -8.54 4.79 14.94
CA PHE A 194 -8.03 5.34 13.69
C PHE A 194 -7.25 6.64 13.94
N LYS A 195 -6.07 6.72 13.30
CA LYS A 195 -5.16 7.86 13.41
C LYS A 195 -4.96 8.59 12.08
N LEU A 196 -5.07 7.87 10.97
CA LEU A 196 -4.86 8.38 9.62
C LEU A 196 -6.18 8.69 8.92
N ILE A 197 -7.14 7.77 8.97
CA ILE A 197 -8.47 7.96 8.39
C ILE A 197 -9.19 9.08 9.16
N GLY A 198 -9.83 9.98 8.41
CA GLY A 198 -10.46 11.18 8.99
C GLY A 198 -9.53 12.40 9.07
N THR A 199 -8.23 12.24 8.75
CA THR A 199 -7.29 13.36 8.64
C THR A 199 -7.14 13.83 7.19
N SER A 200 -6.87 15.13 7.01
CA SER A 200 -6.63 15.69 5.68
C SER A 200 -5.23 15.30 5.19
N LYS A 201 -5.15 14.68 4.02
CA LYS A 201 -3.89 14.38 3.32
C LYS A 201 -3.86 15.04 1.96
N LYS A 202 -2.67 15.49 1.55
CA LYS A 202 -2.46 16.02 0.20
C LYS A 202 -2.63 14.88 -0.82
N ASN A 203 -3.18 15.23 -2.01
CA ASN A 203 -3.23 14.30 -3.13
C ASN A 203 -1.81 13.81 -3.46
N VAL A 204 -1.61 12.48 -3.54
CA VAL A 204 -0.29 11.87 -3.80
C VAL A 204 0.30 12.25 -5.15
N ASP A 205 -0.53 12.59 -6.13
CA ASP A 205 -0.12 13.10 -7.43
C ASP A 205 -0.22 14.64 -7.55
N GLY A 206 -0.54 15.35 -6.47
CA GLY A 206 -0.79 16.79 -6.49
C GLY A 206 0.31 17.60 -7.18
N LYS A 207 1.60 17.30 -6.92
CA LYS A 207 2.73 17.96 -7.60
C LYS A 207 2.74 17.65 -9.10
N LYS A 208 2.43 16.43 -9.50
CA LYS A 208 2.38 16.04 -10.93
C LYS A 208 1.24 16.77 -11.64
N ILE A 209 0.07 16.88 -11.00
CA ILE A 209 -1.11 17.57 -11.54
C ILE A 209 -0.78 19.05 -11.80
N ILE A 210 -0.30 19.78 -10.80
CA ILE A 210 0.00 21.22 -10.94
C ILE A 210 1.18 21.53 -11.87
N THR A 211 2.02 20.54 -12.18
CA THR A 211 3.12 20.68 -13.13
C THR A 211 2.80 20.12 -14.52
N GLY A 212 1.54 19.74 -14.78
CA GLY A 212 1.08 19.27 -16.10
C GLY A 212 1.68 17.93 -16.52
N LYS A 213 2.00 17.03 -15.59
CA LYS A 213 2.45 15.69 -15.95
C LYS A 213 1.27 14.85 -16.47
N PRO A 214 1.46 14.06 -17.53
CA PRO A 214 0.42 13.18 -18.05
C PRO A 214 0.11 12.09 -17.01
N LEU A 215 -1.16 12.01 -16.58
CA LEU A 215 -1.62 11.09 -15.53
C LEU A 215 -2.89 10.34 -15.90
N PHE A 216 -3.69 10.88 -16.82
CA PHE A 216 -5.03 10.36 -17.14
C PHE A 216 -5.05 9.73 -18.53
N GLY A 217 -6.08 8.93 -18.81
CA GLY A 217 -6.22 8.25 -20.08
C GLY A 217 -6.22 9.20 -21.29
N LEU A 218 -6.74 10.43 -21.12
CA LEU A 218 -6.72 11.45 -22.17
C LEU A 218 -5.32 12.00 -22.47
N ASP A 219 -4.42 11.91 -21.49
CA ASP A 219 -3.03 12.36 -21.63
C ASP A 219 -2.15 11.30 -22.32
N PHE A 220 -2.69 10.09 -22.52
CA PHE A 220 -1.94 9.00 -23.12
C PHE A 220 -1.63 9.30 -24.60
N ASN A 221 -0.37 9.14 -24.96
CA ASN A 221 0.10 9.31 -26.33
C ASN A 221 1.05 8.16 -26.69
N ARG A 222 0.93 7.66 -27.90
CA ARG A 222 1.78 6.59 -28.46
C ARG A 222 2.11 6.93 -29.90
N GLU A 223 3.31 6.55 -30.34
CA GLU A 223 3.70 6.70 -31.76
C GLU A 223 2.69 6.00 -32.69
N GLY A 224 2.26 6.70 -33.72
CA GLY A 224 1.25 6.22 -34.67
C GLY A 224 -0.20 6.24 -34.17
N MET A 225 -0.46 6.75 -32.95
CA MET A 225 -1.83 6.88 -32.45
C MET A 225 -2.63 7.88 -33.26
N GLN A 226 -3.84 7.47 -33.65
CA GLN A 226 -4.79 8.33 -34.33
C GLN A 226 -5.83 8.87 -33.33
N LEU A 227 -6.24 10.12 -33.51
CA LEU A 227 -7.30 10.74 -32.75
C LEU A 227 -8.61 10.65 -33.54
N ALA A 228 -9.69 10.21 -32.89
CA ALA A 228 -11.02 10.16 -33.49
C ALA A 228 -12.01 10.94 -32.63
N MET A 229 -12.93 11.62 -33.27
CA MET A 229 -14.05 12.29 -32.63
C MET A 229 -15.36 11.70 -33.15
N ILE A 230 -16.31 11.53 -32.24
CA ILE A 230 -17.67 11.12 -32.62
C ILE A 230 -18.44 12.37 -33.02
N GLN A 231 -18.96 12.39 -34.26
CA GLN A 231 -19.88 13.43 -34.72
C GLN A 231 -21.27 12.81 -34.83
N HIS A 232 -22.22 13.42 -34.14
CA HIS A 232 -23.62 13.04 -34.27
C HIS A 232 -24.19 13.59 -35.57
N PRO A 233 -25.11 12.88 -36.21
CA PRO A 233 -25.85 13.42 -37.34
C PRO A 233 -26.65 14.66 -36.91
N PRO A 234 -26.91 15.62 -37.85
CA PRO A 234 -27.69 16.84 -37.58
C PRO A 234 -29.12 16.51 -37.17
#